data_99e9ff0dbb0ef3399ec304a12738f9b7
#
_entry.id   99e9ff0dbb0ef3399ec304a12738f9b7
#
_cell.length_a   1.000
_cell.length_b   1.000
_cell.length_c   1.000
_cell.angle_alpha   90.00
_cell.angle_beta   90.00
_cell.angle_gamma   90.00
#
_symmetry.space_group_name_H-M   'P 1'
#
loop_
_entity.id
_entity.type
_entity.pdbx_description
1 polymer ?
#
loop_
_entity_poly.entity_id
_entity_poly.type
_entity_poly.pdbx_seq_one_letter_code
_entity_poly.pdbx_strand_id
1 'polypeptide(L)'
;MNLSPIQEEIVNTSGNLIVRASAGTGKTHTMVSKISKEINENRTHKVVAAITFTIKAAQEIKDRLSVDVTRHFIGTNNSFVIEEIIKPFMKDVYGSDYDLDMSTDYSKEAKVDTFQAAIEKIKTEGILCSYTDNKKNFIFELAQEIVEKSVACRLFLKAKYFKIYIDEYQDCDKSMHKLFMYLCDTLKIETFVVGDEKQSIYIWRGAYPEAFVSIWHKENFTTKFMGDNFRSCKQIQNYSNLLYEETRSLYSPIKELNNIVWLSTTTTAWSSEVLKYIDPNKKSALLRFSNDNARLGAGELSLNGVNYTYIPQTPIAEITTDTAWLYSAIAKCLIIEKYSAYDLISEIPVEGNETRKLVSAIKRMLKKIEQSIDDEDGFYSATNALATYLGYATKGEHLKKLFETITDEKYHVAFEPEKYQHIAITFHSSKGLEFEQVIVFAEDYRLSDVSSLCNHYVAVTRAKSKLVIVKLSNYNANCFQANLAKIFAKSGVSINDVLIQR
;
A
#
# COMPACT_ATOMS: atom_id res chain seq x y z
N MET A 1 -15.15 1.38 17.71
CA MET A 1 -14.96 2.82 18.01
C MET A 1 -16.17 3.56 17.47
N ASN A 2 -16.66 4.55 18.19
CA ASN A 2 -17.72 5.42 17.68
C ASN A 2 -17.14 6.32 16.59
N LEU A 3 -17.93 6.63 15.58
CA LEU A 3 -17.57 7.58 14.53
C LEU A 3 -17.51 9.00 15.08
N SER A 4 -16.60 9.83 14.60
CA SER A 4 -16.62 11.26 14.86
C SER A 4 -17.75 11.94 14.06
N PRO A 5 -18.16 13.19 14.42
CA PRO A 5 -19.24 13.88 13.69
C PRO A 5 -19.00 13.94 12.18
N ILE A 6 -17.78 14.25 11.75
CA ILE A 6 -17.46 14.30 10.30
C ILE A 6 -17.47 12.91 9.66
N GLN A 7 -17.06 11.86 10.39
CA GLN A 7 -17.14 10.49 9.91
C GLN A 7 -18.59 10.03 9.78
N GLU A 8 -19.46 10.36 10.74
CA GLU A 8 -20.91 10.10 10.65
C GLU A 8 -21.55 10.83 9.48
N GLU A 9 -21.19 12.09 9.25
CA GLU A 9 -21.65 12.87 8.10
C GLU A 9 -21.26 12.19 6.79
N ILE A 10 -19.99 11.75 6.64
CA ILE A 10 -19.48 11.03 5.47
C ILE A 10 -20.26 9.73 5.26
N VAL A 11 -20.46 8.94 6.30
CA VAL A 11 -21.20 7.67 6.24
C VAL A 11 -22.64 7.90 5.78
N ASN A 12 -23.26 9.03 6.15
CA ASN A 12 -24.64 9.36 5.81
C ASN A 12 -24.81 10.12 4.48
N THR A 13 -23.72 10.61 3.87
CA THR A 13 -23.79 11.34 2.59
C THR A 13 -24.00 10.36 1.43
N SER A 14 -25.02 10.59 0.59
CA SER A 14 -25.34 9.80 -0.60
C SER A 14 -24.67 10.36 -1.85
N GLY A 15 -24.68 9.59 -2.95
CA GLY A 15 -24.14 9.99 -4.26
C GLY A 15 -22.64 9.88 -4.36
N ASN A 16 -22.06 10.61 -5.32
CA ASN A 16 -20.62 10.65 -5.50
C ASN A 16 -19.96 11.48 -4.41
N LEU A 17 -18.93 10.90 -3.78
CA LEU A 17 -18.29 11.51 -2.62
C LEU A 17 -16.77 11.41 -2.74
N ILE A 18 -16.09 12.53 -2.53
CA ILE A 18 -14.64 12.54 -2.33
C ILE A 18 -14.30 12.96 -0.90
N VAL A 19 -13.49 12.14 -0.24
CA VAL A 19 -13.03 12.37 1.12
C VAL A 19 -11.55 12.65 1.10
N ARG A 20 -11.19 13.91 1.38
CA ARG A 20 -9.80 14.32 1.64
C ARG A 20 -9.51 14.02 3.11
N ALA A 21 -8.53 13.19 3.38
CA ALA A 21 -8.31 12.70 4.73
C ALA A 21 -6.84 12.71 5.11
N SER A 22 -6.47 13.48 6.10
CA SER A 22 -5.09 13.53 6.63
C SER A 22 -4.67 12.19 7.25
N ALA A 23 -3.38 12.03 7.53
CA ALA A 23 -2.86 10.85 8.21
C ALA A 23 -3.52 10.68 9.59
N GLY A 24 -3.86 9.43 9.94
CA GLY A 24 -4.41 9.10 11.28
C GLY A 24 -5.87 9.48 11.51
N THR A 25 -6.62 9.88 10.47
CA THR A 25 -8.03 10.32 10.59
C THR A 25 -9.05 9.19 10.49
N GLY A 26 -8.61 7.93 10.32
CA GLY A 26 -9.51 6.78 10.24
C GLY A 26 -10.17 6.57 8.87
N LYS A 27 -9.45 6.87 7.76
CA LYS A 27 -9.92 6.65 6.37
C LYS A 27 -10.62 5.31 6.17
N THR A 28 -9.88 4.22 6.41
CA THR A 28 -10.38 2.85 6.21
C THR A 28 -11.57 2.54 7.11
N HIS A 29 -11.56 3.00 8.38
CA HIS A 29 -12.67 2.82 9.30
C HIS A 29 -13.95 3.50 8.79
N THR A 30 -13.85 4.72 8.31
CA THR A 30 -14.99 5.48 7.76
C THR A 30 -15.53 4.82 6.49
N MET A 31 -14.64 4.38 5.59
CA MET A 31 -15.04 3.70 4.36
C MET A 31 -15.73 2.36 4.65
N VAL A 32 -15.17 1.53 5.53
CA VAL A 32 -15.77 0.25 5.96
C VAL A 32 -17.16 0.47 6.59
N SER A 33 -17.29 1.47 7.46
CA SER A 33 -18.58 1.81 8.09
C SER A 33 -19.64 2.21 7.05
N LYS A 34 -19.22 2.98 6.04
CA LYS A 34 -20.11 3.39 4.94
C LYS A 34 -20.48 2.19 4.05
N ILE A 35 -19.54 1.34 3.69
CA ILE A 35 -19.80 0.11 2.92
C ILE A 35 -20.81 -0.77 3.66
N SER A 36 -20.57 -1.03 4.95
CA SER A 36 -21.46 -1.85 5.78
C SER A 36 -22.89 -1.30 5.83
N LYS A 37 -23.02 0.03 6.02
CA LYS A 37 -24.31 0.69 6.01
C LYS A 37 -25.03 0.53 4.66
N GLU A 38 -24.34 0.87 3.56
CA GLU A 38 -24.95 0.86 2.23
C GLU A 38 -25.28 -0.57 1.74
N ILE A 39 -24.50 -1.59 2.11
CA ILE A 39 -24.87 -2.99 1.86
C ILE A 39 -26.14 -3.37 2.61
N ASN A 40 -26.26 -3.01 3.89
CA ASN A 40 -27.44 -3.32 4.70
C ASN A 40 -28.71 -2.59 4.23
N GLU A 41 -28.58 -1.37 3.74
CA GLU A 41 -29.70 -0.57 3.22
C GLU A 41 -30.07 -0.92 1.78
N ASN A 42 -29.19 -1.54 1.02
CA ASN A 42 -29.44 -1.89 -0.38
C ASN A 42 -30.53 -2.95 -0.51
N ARG A 43 -31.58 -2.65 -1.26
CA ARG A 43 -32.71 -3.55 -1.57
C ARG A 43 -32.70 -4.04 -3.02
N THR A 44 -31.60 -3.79 -3.74
CA THR A 44 -31.45 -4.21 -5.14
C THR A 44 -30.56 -5.47 -5.25
N HIS A 45 -30.48 -6.02 -6.45
CA HIS A 45 -29.54 -7.10 -6.74
C HIS A 45 -28.11 -6.62 -6.93
N LYS A 46 -27.88 -5.31 -7.06
CA LYS A 46 -26.56 -4.72 -7.32
C LYS A 46 -25.66 -4.83 -6.10
N VAL A 47 -24.35 -4.83 -6.36
CA VAL A 47 -23.32 -5.00 -5.36
C VAL A 47 -22.41 -3.75 -5.31
N VAL A 48 -21.51 -3.71 -4.34
CA VAL A 48 -20.41 -2.72 -4.30
C VAL A 48 -19.13 -3.34 -4.83
N ALA A 49 -18.22 -2.47 -5.32
CA ALA A 49 -16.82 -2.79 -5.48
C ALA A 49 -16.00 -1.93 -4.50
N ALA A 50 -15.19 -2.55 -3.65
CA ALA A 50 -14.20 -1.89 -2.81
C ALA A 50 -12.80 -2.17 -3.34
N ILE A 51 -12.12 -1.13 -3.80
CA ILE A 51 -10.88 -1.21 -4.58
C ILE A 51 -9.76 -0.55 -3.78
N THR A 52 -8.64 -1.25 -3.64
CA THR A 52 -7.44 -0.79 -2.94
C THR A 52 -6.18 -1.00 -3.77
N PHE A 53 -5.04 -0.52 -3.28
CA PHE A 53 -3.75 -0.70 -3.96
C PHE A 53 -3.02 -2.00 -3.59
N THR A 54 -3.36 -2.63 -2.47
CA THR A 54 -2.64 -3.82 -1.98
C THR A 54 -3.60 -4.92 -1.54
N ILE A 55 -3.17 -6.17 -1.70
CA ILE A 55 -3.91 -7.35 -1.23
C ILE A 55 -4.14 -7.26 0.29
N LYS A 56 -3.14 -6.81 1.05
CA LYS A 56 -3.25 -6.63 2.50
C LYS A 56 -4.36 -5.64 2.88
N ALA A 57 -4.47 -4.51 2.17
CA ALA A 57 -5.53 -3.54 2.44
C ALA A 57 -6.93 -4.08 2.05
N ALA A 58 -7.02 -4.87 0.97
CA ALA A 58 -8.27 -5.53 0.59
C ALA A 58 -8.70 -6.56 1.66
N GLN A 59 -7.76 -7.35 2.17
CA GLN A 59 -8.03 -8.30 3.26
C GLN A 59 -8.45 -7.58 4.54
N GLU A 60 -7.77 -6.49 4.91
CA GLU A 60 -8.13 -5.68 6.07
C GLU A 60 -9.57 -5.12 5.97
N ILE A 61 -10.01 -4.73 4.77
CA ILE A 61 -11.40 -4.31 4.54
C ILE A 61 -12.36 -5.49 4.74
N LYS A 62 -12.07 -6.66 4.15
CA LYS A 62 -12.88 -7.86 4.32
C LYS A 62 -13.05 -8.24 5.79
N ASP A 63 -11.95 -8.27 6.55
CA ASP A 63 -11.92 -8.67 7.96
C ASP A 63 -12.70 -7.70 8.87
N ARG A 64 -12.77 -6.43 8.49
CA ARG A 64 -13.49 -5.39 9.25
C ARG A 64 -14.97 -5.28 8.89
N LEU A 65 -15.39 -5.82 7.75
CA LEU A 65 -16.78 -5.82 7.35
C LEU A 65 -17.56 -6.86 8.14
N SER A 66 -18.61 -6.43 8.85
CA SER A 66 -19.51 -7.29 9.62
C SER A 66 -20.73 -7.76 8.84
N VAL A 67 -20.68 -7.69 7.51
CA VAL A 67 -21.76 -8.04 6.58
C VAL A 67 -21.28 -9.13 5.62
N ASP A 68 -22.23 -9.87 5.02
CA ASP A 68 -21.89 -10.84 3.97
C ASP A 68 -21.36 -10.13 2.74
N VAL A 69 -20.12 -10.44 2.37
CA VAL A 69 -19.40 -9.82 1.26
C VAL A 69 -19.17 -10.76 0.08
N THR A 70 -19.66 -12.00 0.12
CA THR A 70 -19.39 -13.04 -0.89
C THR A 70 -19.79 -12.63 -2.30
N ARG A 71 -20.79 -11.78 -2.45
CA ARG A 71 -21.26 -11.27 -3.75
C ARG A 71 -20.59 -9.97 -4.19
N HIS A 72 -19.88 -9.31 -3.28
CA HIS A 72 -19.27 -8.00 -3.49
C HIS A 72 -17.84 -8.16 -3.99
N PHE A 73 -17.37 -7.23 -4.81
CA PHE A 73 -15.96 -7.21 -5.16
C PHE A 73 -15.16 -6.46 -4.08
N ILE A 74 -14.18 -7.11 -3.47
CA ILE A 74 -13.20 -6.46 -2.58
C ILE A 74 -11.82 -6.95 -2.98
N GLY A 75 -11.03 -6.08 -3.59
CA GLY A 75 -9.76 -6.47 -4.18
C GLY A 75 -8.87 -5.30 -4.57
N THR A 76 -7.82 -5.60 -5.34
CA THR A 76 -6.90 -4.58 -5.85
C THR A 76 -7.43 -3.92 -7.13
N ASN A 77 -6.86 -2.78 -7.50
CA ASN A 77 -7.15 -2.10 -8.76
C ASN A 77 -6.98 -3.03 -9.96
N ASN A 78 -5.85 -3.75 -10.03
CA ASN A 78 -5.55 -4.65 -11.15
C ASN A 78 -6.54 -5.81 -11.18
N SER A 79 -6.81 -6.46 -10.02
CA SER A 79 -7.77 -7.57 -9.98
C SER A 79 -9.17 -7.12 -10.41
N PHE A 80 -9.60 -5.90 -10.05
CA PHE A 80 -10.89 -5.38 -10.51
C PHE A 80 -10.98 -5.31 -12.04
N VAL A 81 -10.01 -4.69 -12.68
CA VAL A 81 -10.08 -4.52 -14.14
C VAL A 81 -9.82 -5.82 -14.89
N ILE A 82 -8.98 -6.71 -14.36
CA ILE A 82 -8.71 -8.02 -14.98
C ILE A 82 -9.94 -8.92 -14.90
N GLU A 83 -10.53 -9.10 -13.73
CA GLU A 83 -11.61 -10.04 -13.50
C GLU A 83 -12.99 -9.52 -13.97
N GLU A 84 -13.23 -8.22 -13.87
CA GLU A 84 -14.55 -7.65 -14.17
C GLU A 84 -14.65 -7.05 -15.59
N ILE A 85 -13.53 -6.75 -16.24
CA ILE A 85 -13.51 -6.07 -17.54
C ILE A 85 -12.74 -6.86 -18.58
N ILE A 86 -11.44 -7.14 -18.35
CA ILE A 86 -10.57 -7.68 -19.39
C ILE A 86 -10.96 -9.13 -19.73
N LYS A 87 -10.85 -10.03 -18.76
CA LYS A 87 -11.16 -11.46 -18.99
C LYS A 87 -12.55 -11.68 -19.56
N PRO A 88 -13.64 -11.11 -18.99
CA PRO A 88 -14.97 -11.40 -19.50
C PRO A 88 -15.28 -10.82 -20.89
N PHE A 89 -14.64 -9.70 -21.27
CA PHE A 89 -15.02 -8.95 -22.46
C PHE A 89 -13.92 -8.78 -23.51
N MET A 90 -12.74 -9.41 -23.32
CA MET A 90 -11.66 -9.37 -24.31
C MET A 90 -12.11 -9.92 -25.65
N LYS A 91 -12.82 -11.06 -25.67
CA LYS A 91 -13.35 -11.68 -26.89
C LYS A 91 -14.37 -10.81 -27.62
N ASP A 92 -15.15 -10.01 -26.91
CA ASP A 92 -16.16 -9.14 -27.50
C ASP A 92 -15.53 -8.00 -28.33
N VAL A 93 -14.31 -7.58 -27.97
CA VAL A 93 -13.60 -6.47 -28.64
C VAL A 93 -12.56 -6.95 -29.64
N TYR A 94 -11.82 -8.02 -29.31
CA TYR A 94 -10.66 -8.46 -30.08
C TYR A 94 -10.88 -9.78 -30.83
N GLY A 95 -12.02 -10.45 -30.62
CA GLY A 95 -12.39 -11.69 -31.30
C GLY A 95 -12.06 -12.97 -30.54
N SER A 96 -12.41 -14.11 -31.12
CA SER A 96 -12.36 -15.43 -30.48
C SER A 96 -10.94 -15.96 -30.20
N ASP A 97 -9.92 -15.34 -30.80
CA ASP A 97 -8.53 -15.81 -30.71
C ASP A 97 -7.90 -15.53 -29.30
N TYR A 98 -8.59 -14.82 -28.44
CA TYR A 98 -8.12 -14.47 -27.12
C TYR A 98 -8.71 -15.41 -26.07
N ASP A 99 -7.85 -16.11 -25.30
CA ASP A 99 -8.30 -16.99 -24.24
C ASP A 99 -8.75 -16.22 -23.00
N LEU A 100 -9.60 -16.85 -22.19
CA LEU A 100 -10.02 -16.35 -20.89
C LEU A 100 -8.98 -16.63 -19.79
N ASP A 101 -8.13 -17.64 -19.98
CA ASP A 101 -7.08 -18.05 -19.06
C ASP A 101 -5.82 -17.22 -19.21
N MET A 102 -5.97 -15.88 -19.09
CA MET A 102 -4.84 -14.97 -19.10
C MET A 102 -4.16 -14.95 -17.76
N SER A 103 -2.83 -15.10 -17.75
CA SER A 103 -1.98 -14.89 -16.59
C SER A 103 -1.37 -13.49 -16.57
N THR A 104 -0.90 -12.99 -15.42
CA THR A 104 -0.17 -11.73 -15.33
C THR A 104 1.33 -11.96 -15.19
N ASP A 105 2.13 -11.19 -15.92
CA ASP A 105 3.58 -11.15 -15.77
C ASP A 105 4.12 -9.74 -15.99
N TYR A 106 4.59 -9.11 -14.91
CA TYR A 106 5.16 -7.75 -14.92
C TYR A 106 6.69 -7.77 -14.76
N SER A 107 7.34 -8.94 -14.95
CA SER A 107 8.79 -9.07 -14.96
C SER A 107 9.42 -8.23 -16.08
N LYS A 108 10.72 -7.97 -15.99
CA LYS A 108 11.44 -7.17 -17.01
C LYS A 108 11.37 -7.82 -18.39
N GLU A 109 11.38 -9.15 -18.43
CA GLU A 109 11.37 -9.97 -19.65
C GLU A 109 9.99 -9.95 -20.35
N ALA A 110 8.93 -9.74 -19.58
CA ALA A 110 7.58 -9.66 -20.11
C ALA A 110 7.19 -8.26 -20.60
N LYS A 111 7.95 -7.21 -20.23
CA LYS A 111 7.62 -5.82 -20.57
C LYS A 111 7.69 -5.56 -22.07
N VAL A 112 6.83 -4.63 -22.51
CA VAL A 112 6.72 -4.21 -23.91
C VAL A 112 6.70 -2.68 -24.01
N ASP A 113 6.97 -2.14 -25.21
CA ASP A 113 7.03 -0.69 -25.40
C ASP A 113 5.71 -0.08 -25.91
N THR A 114 4.87 -0.88 -26.56
CA THR A 114 3.66 -0.40 -27.25
C THR A 114 2.43 -1.21 -26.87
N PHE A 115 1.26 -0.56 -26.97
CA PHE A 115 -0.04 -1.20 -26.76
C PHE A 115 -0.24 -2.40 -27.70
N GLN A 116 0.12 -2.26 -29.00
CA GLN A 116 -0.04 -3.33 -29.97
C GLN A 116 0.83 -4.55 -29.65
N ALA A 117 2.07 -4.35 -29.18
CA ALA A 117 2.94 -5.45 -28.77
C ALA A 117 2.37 -6.18 -27.52
N ALA A 118 1.72 -5.47 -26.61
CA ALA A 118 1.06 -6.07 -25.46
C ALA A 118 -0.18 -6.90 -25.88
N ILE A 119 -0.98 -6.40 -26.82
CA ILE A 119 -2.13 -7.13 -27.38
C ILE A 119 -1.67 -8.40 -28.09
N GLU A 120 -0.60 -8.34 -28.88
CA GLU A 120 -0.03 -9.51 -29.55
C GLU A 120 0.49 -10.55 -28.55
N LYS A 121 1.13 -10.08 -27.45
CA LYS A 121 1.60 -10.95 -26.38
C LYS A 121 0.46 -11.68 -25.66
N ILE A 122 -0.69 -11.02 -25.46
CA ILE A 122 -1.89 -11.70 -24.93
C ILE A 122 -2.35 -12.78 -25.92
N LYS A 123 -2.38 -12.46 -27.23
CA LYS A 123 -2.83 -13.41 -28.25
C LYS A 123 -1.95 -14.64 -28.36
N THR A 124 -0.62 -14.46 -28.31
CA THR A 124 0.34 -15.54 -28.55
C THR A 124 0.73 -16.32 -27.31
N GLU A 125 0.77 -15.66 -26.16
CA GLU A 125 1.29 -16.23 -24.91
C GLU A 125 0.23 -16.29 -23.78
N GLY A 126 -0.93 -15.64 -23.92
CA GLY A 126 -1.91 -15.50 -22.84
C GLY A 126 -1.44 -14.63 -21.68
N ILE A 127 -0.48 -13.71 -21.91
CA ILE A 127 0.15 -12.94 -20.84
C ILE A 127 -0.30 -11.48 -20.85
N LEU A 128 -0.89 -11.04 -19.74
CA LEU A 128 -1.11 -9.64 -19.41
C LEU A 128 0.18 -9.06 -18.83
N CYS A 129 0.85 -8.21 -19.60
CA CYS A 129 2.15 -7.63 -19.28
C CYS A 129 2.06 -6.16 -18.85
N SER A 130 3.21 -5.49 -18.66
CA SER A 130 3.31 -4.07 -18.42
C SER A 130 4.21 -3.39 -19.46
N TYR A 131 4.13 -2.05 -19.53
CA TYR A 131 5.06 -1.28 -20.34
C TYR A 131 6.47 -1.21 -19.69
N THR A 132 7.49 -1.01 -20.55
CA THR A 132 8.84 -0.63 -20.09
C THR A 132 8.83 0.74 -19.41
N ASP A 133 8.01 1.66 -19.87
CA ASP A 133 7.75 2.95 -19.23
C ASP A 133 6.80 2.76 -18.03
N ASN A 134 7.34 2.79 -16.82
CA ASN A 134 6.59 2.63 -15.57
C ASN A 134 5.55 3.75 -15.30
N LYS A 135 5.54 4.82 -16.11
CA LYS A 135 4.53 5.89 -15.99
C LYS A 135 3.26 5.60 -16.79
N LYS A 136 3.28 4.55 -17.61
CA LYS A 136 2.13 4.07 -18.39
C LYS A 136 1.59 2.78 -17.79
N ASN A 137 0.28 2.56 -17.93
CA ASN A 137 -0.40 1.40 -17.37
C ASN A 137 -1.22 0.69 -18.45
N PHE A 138 -0.64 -0.36 -19.05
CA PHE A 138 -1.26 -1.12 -20.11
C PHE A 138 -2.60 -1.75 -19.68
N ILE A 139 -2.66 -2.31 -18.47
CA ILE A 139 -3.86 -3.02 -17.99
C ILE A 139 -5.06 -2.07 -17.94
N PHE A 140 -4.87 -0.83 -17.46
CA PHE A 140 -5.93 0.17 -17.41
C PHE A 140 -6.24 0.79 -18.78
N GLU A 141 -5.26 0.92 -19.66
CA GLU A 141 -5.50 1.34 -21.06
C GLU A 141 -6.35 0.30 -21.79
N LEU A 142 -6.03 -0.98 -21.64
CA LEU A 142 -6.80 -2.09 -22.24
C LEU A 142 -8.22 -2.12 -21.68
N ALA A 143 -8.37 -2.04 -20.34
CA ALA A 143 -9.68 -2.01 -19.71
C ALA A 143 -10.53 -0.82 -20.19
N GLN A 144 -9.93 0.36 -20.35
CA GLN A 144 -10.60 1.54 -20.89
C GLN A 144 -11.10 1.29 -22.32
N GLU A 145 -10.24 0.73 -23.19
CA GLU A 145 -10.61 0.42 -24.57
C GLU A 145 -11.76 -0.60 -24.63
N ILE A 146 -11.72 -1.64 -23.80
CA ILE A 146 -12.79 -2.65 -23.74
C ILE A 146 -14.11 -2.02 -23.30
N VAL A 147 -14.12 -1.21 -22.24
CA VAL A 147 -15.35 -0.56 -21.75
C VAL A 147 -15.89 0.42 -22.78
N GLU A 148 -15.05 1.14 -23.52
CA GLU A 148 -15.47 2.06 -24.57
C GLU A 148 -16.08 1.32 -25.77
N LYS A 149 -15.52 0.17 -26.18
CA LYS A 149 -15.94 -0.58 -27.37
C LYS A 149 -17.06 -1.59 -27.10
N SER A 150 -17.03 -2.29 -25.96
CA SER A 150 -18.02 -3.34 -25.65
C SER A 150 -19.29 -2.77 -25.02
N VAL A 151 -20.41 -2.93 -25.70
CA VAL A 151 -21.75 -2.61 -25.16
C VAL A 151 -22.10 -3.57 -24.01
N ALA A 152 -21.74 -4.86 -24.17
CA ALA A 152 -22.00 -5.89 -23.17
C ALA A 152 -21.29 -5.59 -21.85
N CYS A 153 -20.01 -5.18 -21.91
CA CYS A 153 -19.24 -4.76 -20.73
C CYS A 153 -19.92 -3.59 -19.99
N ARG A 154 -20.32 -2.54 -20.72
CA ARG A 154 -21.02 -1.40 -20.11
C ARG A 154 -22.32 -1.79 -19.43
N LEU A 155 -23.14 -2.63 -20.07
CA LEU A 155 -24.39 -3.11 -19.52
C LEU A 155 -24.17 -3.98 -18.29
N PHE A 156 -23.17 -4.88 -18.33
CA PHE A 156 -22.79 -5.73 -17.21
C PHE A 156 -22.38 -4.90 -15.99
N LEU A 157 -21.43 -3.96 -16.15
CA LEU A 157 -20.96 -3.11 -15.05
C LEU A 157 -22.09 -2.28 -14.44
N LYS A 158 -22.97 -1.70 -15.28
CA LYS A 158 -24.16 -0.95 -14.82
C LYS A 158 -25.17 -1.82 -14.11
N ALA A 159 -25.34 -3.08 -14.55
CA ALA A 159 -26.27 -4.00 -13.92
C ALA A 159 -25.72 -4.55 -12.60
N LYS A 160 -24.41 -4.79 -12.51
CA LYS A 160 -23.76 -5.41 -11.35
C LYS A 160 -23.51 -4.42 -10.22
N TYR A 161 -22.99 -3.23 -10.51
CA TYR A 161 -22.51 -2.30 -9.50
C TYR A 161 -23.46 -1.12 -9.28
N PHE A 162 -23.82 -0.85 -8.02
CA PHE A 162 -24.46 0.41 -7.68
C PHE A 162 -23.43 1.46 -7.19
N LYS A 163 -22.31 1.02 -6.58
CA LYS A 163 -21.26 1.93 -6.08
C LYS A 163 -19.89 1.30 -6.11
N ILE A 164 -18.89 2.13 -6.41
CA ILE A 164 -17.46 1.80 -6.37
C ILE A 164 -16.80 2.64 -5.28
N TYR A 165 -16.05 2.00 -4.41
CA TYR A 165 -15.22 2.61 -3.36
C TYR A 165 -13.77 2.47 -3.74
N ILE A 166 -13.00 3.55 -3.71
CA ILE A 166 -11.59 3.56 -4.09
C ILE A 166 -10.78 4.21 -2.96
N ASP A 167 -9.93 3.41 -2.32
CA ASP A 167 -9.01 3.86 -1.26
C ASP A 167 -7.67 4.30 -1.86
N GLU A 168 -6.93 5.14 -1.11
CA GLU A 168 -5.59 5.64 -1.46
C GLU A 168 -5.53 6.26 -2.87
N TYR A 169 -6.57 6.99 -3.28
CA TYR A 169 -6.72 7.49 -4.66
C TYR A 169 -5.57 8.38 -5.13
N GLN A 170 -4.81 8.98 -4.23
CA GLN A 170 -3.62 9.77 -4.57
C GLN A 170 -2.51 8.95 -5.23
N ASP A 171 -2.58 7.63 -5.15
CA ASP A 171 -1.63 6.72 -5.80
C ASP A 171 -2.10 6.26 -7.19
N CYS A 172 -3.31 6.66 -7.64
CA CYS A 172 -3.79 6.38 -8.98
C CYS A 172 -2.91 7.04 -10.05
N ASP A 173 -2.63 6.32 -11.12
CA ASP A 173 -2.07 6.89 -12.34
C ASP A 173 -3.15 7.50 -13.25
N LYS A 174 -2.72 8.09 -14.39
CA LYS A 174 -3.64 8.74 -15.34
C LYS A 174 -4.63 7.78 -15.98
N SER A 175 -4.22 6.55 -16.28
CA SER A 175 -5.08 5.54 -16.92
C SER A 175 -6.13 5.02 -15.94
N MET A 176 -5.73 4.77 -14.68
CA MET A 176 -6.66 4.45 -13.60
C MET A 176 -7.71 5.55 -13.42
N HIS A 177 -7.26 6.80 -13.30
CA HIS A 177 -8.17 7.94 -13.16
C HIS A 177 -9.16 8.03 -14.32
N LYS A 178 -8.68 7.91 -15.57
CA LYS A 178 -9.53 7.96 -16.76
C LYS A 178 -10.62 6.90 -16.70
N LEU A 179 -10.28 5.66 -16.37
CA LEU A 179 -11.25 4.57 -16.28
C LEU A 179 -12.27 4.79 -15.17
N PHE A 180 -11.83 5.10 -13.94
CA PHE A 180 -12.75 5.32 -12.83
C PHE A 180 -13.70 6.49 -13.07
N MET A 181 -13.21 7.57 -13.67
CA MET A 181 -14.08 8.69 -14.04
C MET A 181 -15.04 8.32 -15.18
N TYR A 182 -14.65 7.46 -16.12
CA TYR A 182 -15.57 6.94 -17.13
C TYR A 182 -16.69 6.11 -16.50
N LEU A 183 -16.39 5.24 -15.54
CA LEU A 183 -17.40 4.46 -14.80
C LEU A 183 -18.38 5.38 -14.05
N CYS A 184 -17.87 6.44 -13.43
CA CYS A 184 -18.66 7.42 -12.71
C CYS A 184 -19.49 8.31 -13.67
N ASP A 185 -18.83 8.98 -14.62
CA ASP A 185 -19.42 10.04 -15.42
C ASP A 185 -20.31 9.51 -16.56
N THR A 186 -19.86 8.42 -17.22
CA THR A 186 -20.54 7.86 -18.38
C THR A 186 -21.50 6.73 -17.99
N LEU A 187 -21.04 5.79 -17.17
CA LEU A 187 -21.88 4.65 -16.77
C LEU A 187 -22.81 5.01 -15.60
N LYS A 188 -22.59 6.17 -14.94
CA LYS A 188 -23.39 6.64 -13.78
C LYS A 188 -23.38 5.64 -12.62
N ILE A 189 -22.25 4.96 -12.40
CA ILE A 189 -22.04 4.17 -11.20
C ILE A 189 -21.57 5.12 -10.10
N GLU A 190 -22.27 5.15 -8.98
CA GLU A 190 -21.87 6.02 -7.87
C GLU A 190 -20.44 5.69 -7.40
N THR A 191 -19.69 6.72 -7.07
CA THR A 191 -18.27 6.57 -6.75
C THR A 191 -17.92 7.28 -5.45
N PHE A 192 -17.32 6.53 -4.53
CA PHE A 192 -16.71 7.02 -3.30
C PHE A 192 -15.19 6.98 -3.46
N VAL A 193 -14.54 8.10 -3.29
CA VAL A 193 -13.09 8.24 -3.39
C VAL A 193 -12.55 8.74 -2.06
N VAL A 194 -11.52 8.08 -1.53
CA VAL A 194 -10.81 8.55 -0.35
C VAL A 194 -9.30 8.54 -0.56
N GLY A 195 -8.62 9.53 -0.02
CA GLY A 195 -7.18 9.66 -0.15
C GLY A 195 -6.58 10.80 0.65
N ASP A 196 -5.26 10.89 0.61
CA ASP A 196 -4.45 11.95 1.19
C ASP A 196 -3.35 12.33 0.20
N GLU A 197 -3.52 13.43 -0.52
CA GLU A 197 -2.54 13.93 -1.50
C GLU A 197 -1.14 14.10 -0.92
N LYS A 198 -1.06 14.35 0.39
CA LYS A 198 0.20 14.49 1.13
C LYS A 198 0.95 13.17 1.33
N GLN A 199 0.28 12.03 1.08
CA GLN A 199 0.86 10.70 1.16
C GLN A 199 1.19 10.08 -0.21
N SER A 200 1.20 10.87 -1.29
CA SER A 200 1.59 10.43 -2.63
C SER A 200 3.10 10.28 -2.76
N ILE A 201 3.63 9.12 -2.41
CA ILE A 201 5.07 8.81 -2.45
C ILE A 201 5.48 7.96 -3.65
N TYR A 202 4.54 7.61 -4.54
CA TYR A 202 4.78 6.77 -5.73
C TYR A 202 4.77 7.56 -7.06
N ILE A 203 5.01 8.88 -7.02
CA ILE A 203 5.08 9.75 -8.21
C ILE A 203 6.10 9.21 -9.22
N TRP A 204 7.22 8.67 -8.75
CA TRP A 204 8.24 8.05 -9.58
C TRP A 204 7.79 6.76 -10.30
N ARG A 205 6.71 6.14 -9.83
CA ARG A 205 6.04 4.98 -10.47
C ARG A 205 4.85 5.36 -11.32
N GLY A 206 4.58 6.66 -11.53
CA GLY A 206 3.48 7.14 -12.35
C GLY A 206 2.23 7.56 -11.57
N ALA A 207 2.24 7.53 -10.23
CA ALA A 207 1.17 8.13 -9.45
C ALA A 207 0.97 9.59 -9.86
N TYR A 208 -0.30 9.98 -10.02
CA TYR A 208 -0.72 11.28 -10.53
C TYR A 208 -1.65 11.95 -9.51
N PRO A 209 -1.09 12.55 -8.44
CA PRO A 209 -1.88 13.14 -7.36
C PRO A 209 -2.82 14.26 -7.84
N GLU A 210 -2.52 14.93 -8.96
CA GLU A 210 -3.40 15.90 -9.58
C GLU A 210 -4.76 15.29 -10.00
N ALA A 211 -4.81 13.98 -10.26
CA ALA A 211 -6.06 13.26 -10.49
C ALA A 211 -7.00 13.36 -9.29
N PHE A 212 -6.47 13.16 -8.08
CA PHE A 212 -7.24 13.29 -6.85
C PHE A 212 -7.72 14.73 -6.64
N VAL A 213 -6.81 15.70 -6.83
CA VAL A 213 -7.14 17.14 -6.73
C VAL A 213 -8.22 17.56 -7.74
N SER A 214 -8.18 17.02 -8.96
CA SER A 214 -9.16 17.37 -10.01
C SER A 214 -10.61 17.03 -9.65
N ILE A 215 -10.82 16.02 -8.79
CA ILE A 215 -12.17 15.61 -8.36
C ILE A 215 -12.74 16.59 -7.31
N TRP A 216 -11.91 17.32 -6.56
CA TRP A 216 -12.37 18.21 -5.48
C TRP A 216 -13.37 19.27 -5.95
N HIS A 217 -13.27 19.68 -7.19
CA HIS A 217 -14.09 20.74 -7.80
C HIS A 217 -15.08 20.22 -8.83
N LYS A 218 -15.24 18.88 -8.92
CA LYS A 218 -16.24 18.30 -9.83
C LYS A 218 -17.65 18.54 -9.30
N GLU A 219 -18.53 19.13 -10.11
CA GLU A 219 -19.89 19.46 -9.72
C GLU A 219 -20.73 18.26 -9.26
N ASN A 220 -20.44 17.07 -9.80
CA ASN A 220 -21.16 15.84 -9.45
C ASN A 220 -20.53 15.09 -8.26
N PHE A 221 -19.58 15.69 -7.54
CA PHE A 221 -19.00 15.14 -6.30
C PHE A 221 -19.24 16.06 -5.12
N THR A 222 -19.67 15.48 -4.01
CA THR A 222 -19.62 16.15 -2.70
C THR A 222 -18.23 15.99 -2.11
N THR A 223 -17.57 17.09 -1.73
CA THR A 223 -16.24 17.06 -1.12
C THR A 223 -16.35 17.16 0.40
N LYS A 224 -15.70 16.23 1.12
CA LYS A 224 -15.57 16.24 2.58
C LYS A 224 -14.11 16.19 2.99
N PHE A 225 -13.79 16.81 4.13
CA PHE A 225 -12.44 16.84 4.68
C PHE A 225 -12.40 16.24 6.09
N MET A 226 -11.50 15.25 6.29
CA MET A 226 -11.21 14.64 7.59
C MET A 226 -9.87 15.15 8.09
N GLY A 227 -9.88 16.04 9.08
CA GLY A 227 -8.67 16.61 9.68
C GLY A 227 -8.33 16.10 11.07
N ASP A 228 -9.29 15.45 11.77
CA ASP A 228 -9.10 14.98 13.15
C ASP A 228 -8.19 13.74 13.19
N ASN A 229 -7.00 13.92 13.72
CA ASN A 229 -6.01 12.84 13.82
C ASN A 229 -6.16 12.11 15.16
N PHE A 230 -6.48 10.81 15.09
CA PHE A 230 -6.64 9.91 16.26
C PHE A 230 -5.39 9.08 16.56
N ARG A 231 -4.35 9.22 15.74
CA ARG A 231 -3.11 8.42 15.85
C ARG A 231 -2.05 9.11 16.69
N SER A 232 -1.74 10.33 16.35
CA SER A 232 -0.54 11.03 16.86
C SER A 232 -0.87 12.00 17.97
N CYS A 233 0.07 12.25 18.87
CA CYS A 233 -0.03 13.32 19.86
C CYS A 233 -0.10 14.70 19.18
N LYS A 234 -0.64 15.71 19.91
CA LYS A 234 -0.93 17.03 19.36
C LYS A 234 0.29 17.75 18.77
N GLN A 235 1.48 17.54 19.35
CA GLN A 235 2.71 18.16 18.83
C GLN A 235 3.07 17.63 17.44
N ILE A 236 2.95 16.30 17.21
CA ILE A 236 3.21 15.68 15.91
C ILE A 236 2.14 16.09 14.90
N GLN A 237 0.87 16.18 15.33
CA GLN A 237 -0.21 16.74 14.49
C GLN A 237 0.10 18.16 14.04
N ASN A 238 0.50 19.03 14.97
CA ASN A 238 0.86 20.42 14.69
C ASN A 238 2.01 20.51 13.69
N TYR A 239 3.07 19.71 13.90
CA TYR A 239 4.20 19.66 12.99
C TYR A 239 3.77 19.26 11.58
N SER A 240 3.02 18.18 11.44
CA SER A 240 2.58 17.69 10.15
C SER A 240 1.57 18.61 9.45
N ASN A 241 0.71 19.28 10.22
CA ASN A 241 -0.28 20.23 9.68
C ASN A 241 0.38 21.50 9.12
N LEU A 242 1.49 21.94 9.69
CA LEU A 242 2.23 23.12 9.20
C LEU A 242 2.96 22.87 7.88
N LEU A 243 3.22 21.62 7.51
CA LEU A 243 3.90 21.28 6.26
C LEU A 243 3.10 21.66 5.02
N TYR A 244 1.77 21.67 5.09
CA TYR A 244 0.87 21.93 3.95
C TYR A 244 -0.09 23.07 4.23
N GLU A 245 -0.33 23.89 3.20
CA GLU A 245 -1.20 25.06 3.29
C GLU A 245 -2.62 24.70 3.72
N GLU A 246 -3.15 23.63 3.18
CA GLU A 246 -4.52 23.17 3.38
C GLU A 246 -4.81 22.75 4.84
N THR A 247 -3.78 22.38 5.57
CA THR A 247 -3.90 21.90 6.96
C THR A 247 -3.37 22.88 8.00
N ARG A 248 -2.77 24.00 7.60
CA ARG A 248 -2.20 24.99 8.54
C ARG A 248 -3.21 25.55 9.53
N SER A 249 -4.47 25.71 9.12
CA SER A 249 -5.54 26.17 10.00
C SER A 249 -5.85 25.20 11.16
N LEU A 250 -5.40 23.95 11.07
CA LEU A 250 -5.53 22.94 12.13
C LEU A 250 -4.42 23.05 13.18
N TYR A 251 -3.41 23.91 12.97
CA TYR A 251 -2.39 24.18 13.96
C TYR A 251 -3.01 24.81 15.20
N SER A 252 -2.64 24.31 16.36
CA SER A 252 -3.09 24.82 17.66
C SER A 252 -1.90 24.82 18.62
N PRO A 253 -1.43 26.00 19.09
CA PRO A 253 -0.29 26.08 19.98
C PRO A 253 -0.46 25.22 21.23
N ILE A 254 0.64 24.60 21.68
CA ILE A 254 0.70 23.81 22.91
C ILE A 254 1.81 24.35 23.81
N LYS A 255 1.65 24.19 25.13
CA LYS A 255 2.60 24.73 26.11
C LYS A 255 3.84 23.84 26.26
N GLU A 256 3.67 22.53 26.18
CA GLU A 256 4.74 21.56 26.43
C GLU A 256 5.19 20.90 25.13
N LEU A 257 6.48 21.02 24.82
CA LEU A 257 7.09 20.52 23.59
C LEU A 257 7.98 19.30 23.88
N ASN A 258 7.37 18.20 24.38
CA ASN A 258 8.14 17.04 24.82
C ASN A 258 8.20 15.88 23.79
N ASN A 259 7.42 15.95 22.71
CA ASN A 259 7.22 14.81 21.80
C ASN A 259 8.08 14.88 20.54
N ILE A 260 8.54 16.07 20.12
CA ILE A 260 9.43 16.22 18.97
C ILE A 260 10.76 16.78 19.43
N VAL A 261 11.83 16.05 19.12
CA VAL A 261 13.21 16.44 19.38
C VAL A 261 13.94 16.62 18.05
N TRP A 262 14.56 17.80 17.89
CA TRP A 262 15.52 18.06 16.83
C TRP A 262 16.91 17.89 17.41
N LEU A 263 17.62 16.85 16.97
CA LEU A 263 18.94 16.50 17.49
C LEU A 263 20.02 16.88 16.48
N SER A 264 20.79 17.92 16.77
CA SER A 264 21.97 18.30 15.96
C SER A 264 23.19 17.55 16.49
N THR A 265 23.79 16.69 15.65
CA THR A 265 24.85 15.78 16.09
C THR A 265 25.82 15.45 14.95
N THR A 266 26.80 14.61 15.22
CA THR A 266 27.80 14.13 14.25
C THR A 266 27.51 12.70 13.79
N THR A 267 28.15 12.28 12.70
CA THR A 267 28.02 10.93 12.16
C THR A 267 28.49 9.82 13.12
N THR A 268 29.34 10.16 14.08
CA THR A 268 29.88 9.19 15.05
C THR A 268 29.13 9.17 16.37
N ALA A 269 28.38 10.24 16.70
CA ALA A 269 27.71 10.37 18.01
C ALA A 269 26.19 10.16 17.94
N TRP A 270 25.57 10.26 16.76
CA TRP A 270 24.13 10.31 16.61
C TRP A 270 23.41 9.12 17.27
N SER A 271 23.94 7.90 17.12
CA SER A 271 23.28 6.68 17.63
C SER A 271 23.25 6.63 19.16
N SER A 272 24.31 7.02 19.84
CA SER A 272 24.34 7.12 21.32
C SER A 272 23.50 8.30 21.83
N GLU A 273 23.47 9.42 21.09
CA GLU A 273 22.71 10.60 21.51
C GLU A 273 21.21 10.46 21.28
N VAL A 274 20.78 9.86 20.15
CA VAL A 274 19.35 9.67 19.86
C VAL A 274 18.69 8.75 20.89
N LEU A 275 19.41 7.72 21.38
CA LEU A 275 18.90 6.78 22.37
C LEU A 275 18.53 7.42 23.71
N LYS A 276 19.08 8.60 24.04
CA LYS A 276 18.67 9.38 25.22
C LYS A 276 17.22 9.87 25.16
N TYR A 277 16.64 9.88 23.95
CA TYR A 277 15.27 10.37 23.70
C TYR A 277 14.29 9.26 23.33
N ILE A 278 14.76 8.00 23.24
CA ILE A 278 13.96 6.82 22.91
C ILE A 278 13.74 6.01 24.19
N ASP A 279 12.48 5.72 24.48
CA ASP A 279 12.10 4.77 25.54
C ASP A 279 12.28 3.35 25.01
N PRO A 280 13.22 2.56 25.56
CA PRO A 280 13.49 1.20 25.09
C PRO A 280 12.34 0.21 25.32
N ASN A 281 11.34 0.58 26.13
CA ASN A 281 10.17 -0.26 26.39
C ASN A 281 9.01 0.00 25.44
N LYS A 282 9.15 0.97 24.53
CA LYS A 282 8.12 1.31 23.52
C LYS A 282 8.59 0.98 22.13
N LYS A 283 7.68 0.47 21.30
CA LYS A 283 7.98 0.19 19.89
C LYS A 283 8.52 1.42 19.18
N SER A 284 9.66 1.27 18.50
CA SER A 284 10.26 2.36 17.74
C SER A 284 10.69 1.92 16.34
N ALA A 285 10.72 2.88 15.43
CA ALA A 285 11.23 2.68 14.08
C ALA A 285 12.28 3.72 13.70
N LEU A 286 13.38 3.26 13.13
CA LEU A 286 14.30 4.07 12.36
C LEU A 286 13.85 4.06 10.90
N LEU A 287 13.44 5.21 10.37
CA LEU A 287 13.00 5.36 8.98
C LEU A 287 14.07 6.08 8.16
N ARG A 288 14.58 5.42 7.14
CA ARG A 288 15.61 5.99 6.24
C ARG A 288 15.12 6.01 4.80
N PHE A 289 15.84 6.73 3.95
CA PHE A 289 15.54 6.78 2.51
C PHE A 289 15.93 5.50 1.79
N SER A 290 17.08 4.90 2.11
CA SER A 290 17.60 3.70 1.46
C SER A 290 17.70 2.52 2.42
N ASN A 291 17.65 1.30 1.84
CA ASN A 291 17.83 0.06 2.58
C ASN A 291 19.20 -0.01 3.26
N ASP A 292 20.28 0.44 2.57
CA ASP A 292 21.62 0.44 3.15
C ASP A 292 21.71 1.36 4.38
N ASN A 293 21.15 2.57 4.30
CA ASN A 293 21.13 3.49 5.44
C ASN A 293 20.29 2.95 6.61
N ALA A 294 19.19 2.25 6.33
CA ALA A 294 18.39 1.60 7.36
C ALA A 294 19.18 0.47 8.04
N ARG A 295 19.85 -0.37 7.25
CA ARG A 295 20.67 -1.48 7.75
C ARG A 295 21.87 -0.99 8.59
N LEU A 296 22.60 -0.02 8.08
CA LEU A 296 23.74 0.57 8.81
C LEU A 296 23.28 1.22 10.11
N GLY A 297 22.21 2.01 10.06
CA GLY A 297 21.66 2.68 11.24
C GLY A 297 21.14 1.70 12.30
N ALA A 298 20.55 0.56 11.90
CA ALA A 298 20.18 -0.51 12.83
C ALA A 298 21.42 -1.06 13.56
N GLY A 299 22.50 -1.32 12.84
CA GLY A 299 23.76 -1.77 13.41
C GLY A 299 24.36 -0.79 14.41
N GLU A 300 24.40 0.51 14.06
CA GLU A 300 24.94 1.55 14.93
C GLU A 300 24.10 1.73 16.22
N LEU A 301 22.78 1.66 16.15
CA LEU A 301 21.92 1.70 17.34
C LEU A 301 22.09 0.47 18.23
N SER A 302 22.22 -0.71 17.61
CA SER A 302 22.43 -1.97 18.34
C SER A 302 23.79 -1.98 19.08
N LEU A 303 24.84 -1.45 18.48
CA LEU A 303 26.15 -1.28 19.15
C LEU A 303 26.08 -0.35 20.38
N ASN A 304 25.11 0.56 20.42
CA ASN A 304 24.88 1.48 21.56
C ASN A 304 23.83 0.98 22.57
N GLY A 305 23.45 -0.30 22.50
CA GLY A 305 22.71 -1.00 23.58
C GLY A 305 21.21 -1.12 23.36
N VAL A 306 20.64 -0.67 22.22
CA VAL A 306 19.23 -0.93 21.87
C VAL A 306 19.16 -1.69 20.57
N ASN A 307 18.76 -2.95 20.63
CA ASN A 307 18.73 -3.85 19.48
C ASN A 307 17.68 -3.45 18.45
N TYR A 308 18.11 -2.83 17.35
CA TYR A 308 17.27 -2.51 16.19
C TYR A 308 17.42 -3.60 15.14
N THR A 309 16.30 -4.20 14.77
CA THR A 309 16.24 -5.21 13.71
C THR A 309 15.99 -4.54 12.37
N TYR A 310 16.94 -4.66 11.43
CA TYR A 310 16.69 -4.24 10.03
C TYR A 310 15.74 -5.22 9.36
N ILE A 311 14.67 -4.73 8.75
CA ILE A 311 13.69 -5.51 8.00
C ILE A 311 14.01 -5.39 6.50
N PRO A 312 14.63 -6.41 5.88
CA PRO A 312 14.98 -6.38 4.47
C PRO A 312 13.77 -6.57 3.57
N GLN A 313 13.89 -6.14 2.32
CA GLN A 313 13.01 -6.60 1.27
C GLN A 313 13.39 -8.03 0.89
N THR A 314 12.41 -8.95 0.89
CA THR A 314 12.67 -10.34 0.53
C THR A 314 12.81 -10.51 -0.98
N PRO A 315 13.61 -11.50 -1.47
CA PRO A 315 13.71 -11.79 -2.90
C PRO A 315 12.35 -12.07 -3.57
N ILE A 316 11.43 -12.75 -2.88
CA ILE A 316 10.08 -13.01 -3.41
C ILE A 316 9.22 -11.75 -3.53
N ALA A 317 9.49 -10.68 -2.81
CA ALA A 317 8.76 -9.42 -2.95
C ALA A 317 8.99 -8.73 -4.32
N GLU A 318 9.99 -9.17 -5.08
CA GLU A 318 10.24 -8.71 -6.45
C GLU A 318 9.41 -9.47 -7.50
N ILE A 319 8.76 -10.57 -7.11
CA ILE A 319 7.93 -11.38 -8.01
C ILE A 319 6.61 -10.65 -8.26
N THR A 320 6.31 -10.40 -9.52
CA THR A 320 5.15 -9.59 -9.95
C THR A 320 4.21 -10.36 -10.90
N THR A 321 4.21 -11.69 -10.79
CA THR A 321 3.28 -12.58 -11.49
C THR A 321 2.08 -12.92 -10.63
N ASP A 322 1.06 -13.51 -11.24
CA ASP A 322 -0.14 -14.03 -10.55
C ASP A 322 0.18 -15.12 -9.52
N THR A 323 1.33 -15.78 -9.65
CA THR A 323 1.85 -16.77 -8.70
C THR A 323 2.55 -16.17 -7.48
N ALA A 324 2.75 -14.86 -7.41
CA ALA A 324 3.49 -14.19 -6.31
C ALA A 324 2.88 -14.46 -4.92
N TRP A 325 1.55 -14.53 -4.83
CA TRP A 325 0.83 -14.86 -3.59
C TRP A 325 1.21 -16.26 -3.09
N LEU A 326 1.33 -17.25 -4.00
CA LEU A 326 1.65 -18.62 -3.64
C LEU A 326 3.05 -18.75 -3.06
N TYR A 327 4.04 -18.09 -3.66
CA TYR A 327 5.40 -18.06 -3.11
C TYR A 327 5.43 -17.40 -1.73
N SER A 328 4.68 -16.30 -1.55
CA SER A 328 4.54 -15.68 -0.24
C SER A 328 3.87 -16.60 0.78
N ALA A 329 2.80 -17.31 0.39
CA ALA A 329 2.09 -18.24 1.27
C ALA A 329 2.96 -19.46 1.63
N ILE A 330 3.71 -20.01 0.67
CA ILE A 330 4.68 -21.11 0.94
C ILE A 330 5.75 -20.63 1.93
N ALA A 331 6.35 -19.45 1.71
CA ALA A 331 7.36 -18.91 2.62
C ALA A 331 6.78 -18.70 4.03
N LYS A 332 5.56 -18.16 4.16
CA LYS A 332 4.87 -18.03 5.45
C LYS A 332 4.65 -19.38 6.14
N CYS A 333 4.24 -20.43 5.38
CA CYS A 333 4.06 -21.78 5.94
C CYS A 333 5.35 -22.37 6.52
N LEU A 334 6.51 -22.00 5.98
CA LEU A 334 7.79 -22.55 6.39
C LEU A 334 8.52 -21.69 7.43
N ILE A 335 8.19 -20.40 7.52
CA ILE A 335 8.87 -19.44 8.39
C ILE A 335 8.00 -19.11 9.63
N ILE A 336 6.68 -18.97 9.46
CA ILE A 336 5.79 -18.56 10.54
C ILE A 336 5.17 -19.77 11.21
N GLU A 337 5.50 -20.03 12.46
CA GLU A 337 5.03 -21.20 13.22
C GLU A 337 3.49 -21.36 13.24
N LYS A 338 2.76 -20.25 13.30
CA LYS A 338 1.29 -20.26 13.40
C LYS A 338 0.58 -20.23 12.04
N TYR A 339 1.30 -20.06 10.94
CA TYR A 339 0.73 -20.02 9.60
C TYR A 339 0.70 -21.44 9.01
N SER A 340 -0.45 -21.88 8.54
CA SER A 340 -0.72 -23.26 8.18
C SER A 340 -1.28 -23.41 6.76
N ALA A 341 -1.49 -24.66 6.31
CA ALA A 341 -2.16 -24.95 5.05
C ALA A 341 -3.60 -24.37 4.97
N TYR A 342 -4.26 -24.13 6.10
CA TYR A 342 -5.58 -23.49 6.13
C TYR A 342 -5.44 -22.01 5.73
N ASP A 343 -4.43 -21.34 6.27
CA ASP A 343 -4.16 -19.93 5.95
C ASP A 343 -3.77 -19.77 4.47
N LEU A 344 -2.93 -20.68 3.94
CA LEU A 344 -2.59 -20.69 2.52
C LEU A 344 -3.85 -20.87 1.65
N ILE A 345 -4.77 -21.77 2.02
CA ILE A 345 -6.00 -22.01 1.25
C ILE A 345 -6.89 -20.75 1.26
N SER A 346 -6.95 -20.03 2.38
CA SER A 346 -7.73 -18.79 2.47
C SER A 346 -7.15 -17.65 1.60
N GLU A 347 -5.88 -17.75 1.22
CA GLU A 347 -5.23 -16.79 0.31
C GLU A 347 -5.39 -17.16 -1.18
N ILE A 348 -5.99 -18.31 -1.52
CA ILE A 348 -6.24 -18.68 -2.92
C ILE A 348 -7.18 -17.66 -3.57
N PRO A 349 -6.78 -17.01 -4.67
CA PRO A 349 -7.55 -15.92 -5.27
C PRO A 349 -8.92 -16.31 -5.85
N VAL A 350 -9.14 -17.59 -6.08
CA VAL A 350 -10.40 -18.12 -6.66
C VAL A 350 -11.20 -18.81 -5.55
N GLU A 351 -12.46 -18.41 -5.39
CA GLU A 351 -13.36 -19.05 -4.43
C GLU A 351 -13.58 -20.52 -4.80
N GLY A 352 -13.08 -21.40 -3.97
CA GLY A 352 -13.28 -22.84 -4.04
C GLY A 352 -13.79 -23.37 -2.72
N ASN A 353 -14.62 -24.43 -2.74
CA ASN A 353 -15.05 -25.08 -1.52
C ASN A 353 -13.84 -25.73 -0.81
N GLU A 354 -13.53 -25.27 0.39
CA GLU A 354 -12.59 -25.94 1.28
C GLU A 354 -13.04 -27.39 1.51
N THR A 355 -12.37 -28.34 0.88
CA THR A 355 -12.61 -29.73 1.14
C THR A 355 -11.51 -30.31 2.02
N ARG A 356 -11.86 -31.27 2.91
CA ARG A 356 -10.86 -32.00 3.70
C ARG A 356 -9.77 -32.64 2.84
N LYS A 357 -10.12 -33.00 1.59
CA LYS A 357 -9.17 -33.57 0.61
C LYS A 357 -8.15 -32.53 0.15
N LEU A 358 -8.59 -31.30 -0.14
CA LEU A 358 -7.73 -30.19 -0.55
C LEU A 358 -6.72 -29.86 0.57
N VAL A 359 -7.22 -29.66 1.80
CA VAL A 359 -6.36 -29.39 2.98
C VAL A 359 -5.31 -30.50 3.16
N SER A 360 -5.72 -31.78 3.08
CA SER A 360 -4.81 -32.90 3.27
C SER A 360 -3.77 -33.01 2.16
N ALA A 361 -4.13 -32.68 0.92
CA ALA A 361 -3.22 -32.67 -0.23
C ALA A 361 -2.16 -31.57 -0.06
N ILE A 362 -2.60 -30.33 0.25
CA ILE A 362 -1.69 -29.19 0.45
C ILE A 362 -0.76 -29.43 1.63
N LYS A 363 -1.26 -29.92 2.78
CA LYS A 363 -0.40 -30.28 3.93
C LYS A 363 0.71 -31.26 3.55
N ARG A 364 0.36 -32.31 2.77
CA ARG A 364 1.36 -33.30 2.32
C ARG A 364 2.38 -32.69 1.38
N MET A 365 1.98 -31.78 0.48
CA MET A 365 2.88 -31.12 -0.45
C MET A 365 3.79 -30.11 0.26
N LEU A 366 3.26 -29.32 1.18
CA LEU A 366 4.08 -28.42 2.02
C LEU A 366 5.11 -29.19 2.82
N LYS A 367 4.75 -30.33 3.41
CA LYS A 367 5.71 -31.17 4.13
C LYS A 367 6.83 -31.71 3.22
N LYS A 368 6.53 -32.01 1.95
CA LYS A 368 7.57 -32.39 0.98
C LYS A 368 8.52 -31.23 0.67
N ILE A 369 7.99 -30.01 0.51
CA ILE A 369 8.80 -28.79 0.30
C ILE A 369 9.71 -28.58 1.50
N GLU A 370 9.16 -28.65 2.72
CA GLU A 370 9.93 -28.54 3.97
C GLU A 370 11.07 -29.57 4.07
N GLN A 371 10.79 -30.84 3.72
CA GLN A 371 11.78 -31.92 3.73
C GLN A 371 12.88 -31.79 2.66
N SER A 372 12.69 -30.92 1.67
CA SER A 372 13.62 -30.68 0.56
C SER A 372 14.42 -29.40 0.71
N ILE A 373 14.40 -28.72 1.87
CA ILE A 373 15.09 -27.43 2.07
C ILE A 373 16.61 -27.56 1.89
N ASP A 374 17.20 -28.72 2.17
CA ASP A 374 18.63 -28.97 2.00
C ASP A 374 19.02 -29.45 0.58
N ASP A 375 18.03 -29.63 -0.32
CA ASP A 375 18.19 -30.07 -1.71
C ASP A 375 17.46 -29.10 -2.65
N GLU A 376 18.20 -28.23 -3.31
CA GLU A 376 17.64 -27.17 -4.16
C GLU A 376 16.78 -27.73 -5.29
N ASP A 377 17.21 -28.80 -5.96
CA ASP A 377 16.45 -29.41 -7.07
C ASP A 377 15.19 -30.10 -6.55
N GLY A 378 15.29 -30.80 -5.43
CA GLY A 378 14.15 -31.41 -4.73
C GLY A 378 13.13 -30.35 -4.27
N PHE A 379 13.60 -29.24 -3.74
CA PHE A 379 12.76 -28.10 -3.35
C PHE A 379 12.01 -27.49 -4.55
N TYR A 380 12.69 -27.29 -5.68
CA TYR A 380 12.08 -26.77 -6.90
C TYR A 380 11.03 -27.73 -7.43
N SER A 381 11.32 -29.04 -7.46
CA SER A 381 10.38 -30.07 -7.91
C SER A 381 9.15 -30.14 -7.02
N ALA A 382 9.31 -30.12 -5.69
CA ALA A 382 8.20 -30.16 -4.75
C ALA A 382 7.33 -28.90 -4.81
N THR A 383 7.94 -27.71 -4.94
CA THR A 383 7.24 -26.43 -5.08
C THR A 383 6.45 -26.37 -6.40
N ASN A 384 7.07 -26.81 -7.50
CA ASN A 384 6.39 -26.90 -8.79
C ASN A 384 5.19 -27.85 -8.75
N ALA A 385 5.30 -28.98 -8.04
CA ALA A 385 4.17 -29.90 -7.88
C ALA A 385 2.98 -29.27 -7.14
N LEU A 386 3.25 -28.47 -6.09
CA LEU A 386 2.18 -27.72 -5.39
C LEU A 386 1.57 -26.66 -6.30
N ALA A 387 2.39 -25.88 -7.01
CA ALA A 387 1.90 -24.85 -7.92
C ALA A 387 1.02 -25.47 -9.04
N THR A 388 1.48 -26.52 -9.68
CA THR A 388 0.73 -27.26 -10.71
C THR A 388 -0.58 -27.83 -10.17
N TYR A 389 -0.57 -28.36 -8.95
CA TYR A 389 -1.79 -28.86 -8.29
C TYR A 389 -2.85 -27.77 -8.09
N LEU A 390 -2.39 -26.53 -7.86
CA LEU A 390 -3.26 -25.35 -7.73
C LEU A 390 -3.56 -24.66 -9.06
N GLY A 391 -3.05 -25.19 -10.21
CA GLY A 391 -3.29 -24.63 -11.53
C GLY A 391 -2.31 -23.52 -11.95
N TYR A 392 -1.17 -23.38 -11.27
CA TYR A 392 -0.17 -22.35 -11.58
C TYR A 392 1.09 -22.95 -12.21
N ALA A 393 1.70 -22.17 -13.13
CA ALA A 393 3.02 -22.48 -13.68
C ALA A 393 4.11 -21.77 -12.87
N THR A 394 5.25 -22.42 -12.66
CA THR A 394 6.41 -21.83 -12.00
C THR A 394 7.49 -21.40 -12.99
N LYS A 395 8.35 -20.46 -12.58
CA LYS A 395 9.56 -20.06 -13.31
C LYS A 395 10.77 -20.36 -12.44
N GLY A 396 11.87 -20.86 -13.04
CA GLY A 396 13.09 -21.22 -12.31
C GLY A 396 13.65 -20.06 -11.48
N GLU A 397 13.64 -18.83 -12.02
CA GLU A 397 14.06 -17.63 -11.29
C GLU A 397 13.21 -17.38 -10.03
N HIS A 398 11.88 -17.60 -10.11
CA HIS A 398 11.00 -17.43 -8.97
C HIS A 398 11.22 -18.50 -7.90
N LEU A 399 11.44 -19.75 -8.32
CA LEU A 399 11.78 -20.84 -7.40
C LEU A 399 13.09 -20.54 -6.66
N LYS A 400 14.10 -20.01 -7.37
CA LYS A 400 15.36 -19.57 -6.76
C LYS A 400 15.15 -18.46 -5.74
N LYS A 401 14.35 -17.43 -6.05
CA LYS A 401 14.01 -16.36 -5.12
C LYS A 401 13.26 -16.86 -3.88
N LEU A 402 12.36 -17.84 -4.06
CA LEU A 402 11.69 -18.49 -2.94
C LEU A 402 12.67 -19.27 -2.07
N PHE A 403 13.52 -20.08 -2.69
CA PHE A 403 14.55 -20.86 -2.00
C PHE A 403 15.47 -19.96 -1.18
N GLU A 404 16.03 -18.90 -1.80
CA GLU A 404 16.86 -17.91 -1.10
C GLU A 404 16.11 -17.24 0.06
N THR A 405 14.83 -16.90 -0.12
CA THR A 405 14.01 -16.28 0.94
C THR A 405 13.86 -17.20 2.15
N ILE A 406 13.73 -18.49 1.93
CA ILE A 406 13.49 -19.47 2.99
C ILE A 406 14.80 -19.91 3.67
N THR A 407 15.87 -20.09 2.90
CA THR A 407 17.15 -20.61 3.42
C THR A 407 18.04 -19.56 4.06
N ASP A 408 17.89 -18.28 3.72
CA ASP A 408 18.66 -17.20 4.33
C ASP A 408 17.84 -16.53 5.46
N GLU A 409 18.18 -16.87 6.71
CA GLU A 409 17.49 -16.41 7.92
C GLU A 409 17.35 -14.88 8.04
N LYS A 410 18.21 -14.11 7.35
CA LYS A 410 18.10 -12.63 7.36
C LYS A 410 16.74 -12.13 6.83
N TYR A 411 16.08 -12.92 5.97
CA TYR A 411 14.78 -12.55 5.40
C TYR A 411 13.59 -12.94 6.30
N HIS A 412 13.77 -13.84 7.25
CA HIS A 412 12.67 -14.34 8.11
C HIS A 412 12.03 -13.22 8.92
N VAL A 413 12.82 -12.25 9.35
CA VAL A 413 12.35 -11.08 10.10
C VAL A 413 11.30 -10.24 9.34
N ALA A 414 11.28 -10.32 8.01
CA ALA A 414 10.35 -9.58 7.17
C ALA A 414 8.91 -10.13 7.21
N PHE A 415 8.72 -11.37 7.67
CA PHE A 415 7.41 -12.01 7.72
C PHE A 415 6.61 -11.69 8.98
N GLU A 416 7.28 -11.34 10.08
CA GLU A 416 6.65 -10.99 11.35
C GLU A 416 7.33 -9.75 12.00
N PRO A 417 7.40 -8.62 11.30
CA PRO A 417 8.09 -7.43 11.80
C PRO A 417 7.49 -6.88 13.10
N GLU A 418 6.23 -7.20 13.37
CA GLU A 418 5.53 -6.80 14.61
C GLU A 418 6.05 -7.50 15.87
N LYS A 419 6.79 -8.60 15.75
CA LYS A 419 7.44 -9.26 16.88
C LYS A 419 8.61 -8.47 17.45
N TYR A 420 9.18 -7.55 16.66
CA TYR A 420 10.35 -6.78 17.04
C TYR A 420 9.96 -5.47 17.70
N GLN A 421 10.61 -5.15 18.81
CA GLN A 421 10.38 -3.93 19.59
C GLN A 421 10.89 -2.70 18.84
N HIS A 422 12.06 -2.82 18.22
CA HIS A 422 12.71 -1.75 17.48
C HIS A 422 13.11 -2.24 16.10
N ILE A 423 12.66 -1.53 15.06
CA ILE A 423 12.95 -1.89 13.67
C ILE A 423 13.60 -0.75 12.90
N ALA A 424 14.34 -1.10 11.86
CA ALA A 424 14.84 -0.16 10.89
C ALA A 424 14.36 -0.56 9.49
N ILE A 425 13.69 0.36 8.81
CA ILE A 425 13.10 0.17 7.48
C ILE A 425 13.20 1.45 6.65
N THR A 426 12.88 1.35 5.35
CA THR A 426 12.70 2.56 4.56
C THR A 426 11.36 3.24 4.88
N PHE A 427 11.27 4.57 4.69
CA PHE A 427 9.99 5.26 4.88
C PHE A 427 8.92 4.77 3.87
N HIS A 428 9.32 4.31 2.68
CA HIS A 428 8.39 3.68 1.73
C HIS A 428 7.75 2.42 2.31
N SER A 429 8.57 1.54 2.91
CA SER A 429 8.09 0.31 3.55
C SER A 429 7.26 0.58 4.80
N SER A 430 7.38 1.79 5.38
CA SER A 430 6.59 2.18 6.56
C SER A 430 5.17 2.65 6.22
N LYS A 431 4.82 2.82 4.94
CA LYS A 431 3.47 3.24 4.54
C LYS A 431 2.44 2.21 5.03
N GLY A 432 1.41 2.68 5.73
CA GLY A 432 0.42 1.80 6.38
C GLY A 432 0.79 1.32 7.79
N LEU A 433 2.07 1.44 8.20
CA LEU A 433 2.50 1.11 9.56
C LEU A 433 2.45 2.33 10.49
N GLU A 434 2.54 2.08 11.81
CA GLU A 434 2.58 3.13 12.82
C GLU A 434 3.38 2.66 14.06
N PHE A 435 4.11 3.57 14.69
CA PHE A 435 5.02 3.29 15.78
C PHE A 435 4.84 4.27 16.92
N GLU A 436 5.08 3.84 18.16
CA GLU A 436 5.07 4.76 19.30
C GLU A 436 6.13 5.85 19.15
N GLN A 437 7.30 5.48 18.64
CA GLN A 437 8.44 6.37 18.48
C GLN A 437 9.05 6.20 17.09
N VAL A 438 9.45 7.30 16.48
CA VAL A 438 10.08 7.30 15.16
C VAL A 438 11.33 8.15 15.16
N ILE A 439 12.39 7.66 14.54
CA ILE A 439 13.63 8.36 14.24
C ILE A 439 13.68 8.59 12.74
N VAL A 440 13.89 9.85 12.32
CA VAL A 440 14.11 10.25 10.93
C VAL A 440 15.37 11.09 10.81
N PHE A 441 15.96 11.11 9.62
CA PHE A 441 17.14 11.94 9.36
C PHE A 441 16.81 13.10 8.42
N ALA A 442 17.22 14.30 8.79
CA ALA A 442 16.97 15.51 8.02
C ALA A 442 17.60 15.46 6.62
N GLU A 443 18.77 14.82 6.47
CA GLU A 443 19.43 14.68 5.17
C GLU A 443 18.70 13.79 4.17
N ASP A 444 17.81 12.93 4.63
CA ASP A 444 16.99 12.08 3.76
C ASP A 444 15.90 12.88 3.03
N TYR A 445 15.64 14.14 3.45
CA TYR A 445 14.59 15.00 2.91
C TYR A 445 15.13 16.41 2.69
N ARG A 446 14.91 17.01 1.52
CA ARG A 446 15.31 18.40 1.25
C ARG A 446 14.18 19.39 1.43
N LEU A 447 12.93 18.95 1.39
CA LEU A 447 11.70 19.76 1.40
C LEU A 447 11.70 20.86 0.30
N SER A 448 12.39 20.59 -0.82
CA SER A 448 12.52 21.52 -1.93
C SER A 448 11.46 21.34 -3.02
N ASP A 449 10.81 20.19 -3.01
CA ASP A 449 9.81 19.78 -3.99
C ASP A 449 8.69 18.95 -3.35
N VAL A 450 7.60 18.76 -4.07
CA VAL A 450 6.41 18.06 -3.59
C VAL A 450 6.74 16.62 -3.16
N SER A 451 7.56 15.90 -3.93
CA SER A 451 7.90 14.51 -3.61
C SER A 451 8.66 14.39 -2.29
N SER A 452 9.67 15.25 -2.09
CA SER A 452 10.44 15.29 -0.85
C SER A 452 9.58 15.67 0.36
N LEU A 453 8.62 16.57 0.17
CA LEU A 453 7.67 16.97 1.21
C LEU A 453 6.71 15.83 1.57
N CYS A 454 6.15 15.12 0.58
CA CYS A 454 5.31 13.94 0.79
C CYS A 454 6.08 12.81 1.51
N ASN A 455 7.31 12.55 1.10
CA ASN A 455 8.17 11.56 1.74
C ASN A 455 8.38 11.85 3.23
N HIS A 456 8.67 13.10 3.56
CA HIS A 456 8.82 13.54 4.95
C HIS A 456 7.52 13.45 5.72
N TYR A 457 6.41 13.91 5.13
CA TYR A 457 5.09 13.83 5.76
C TYR A 457 4.70 12.38 6.09
N VAL A 458 4.92 11.46 5.16
CA VAL A 458 4.67 10.02 5.42
C VAL A 458 5.52 9.54 6.59
N ALA A 459 6.82 9.84 6.61
CA ALA A 459 7.72 9.38 7.67
C ALA A 459 7.30 9.91 9.05
N VAL A 460 7.06 11.22 9.19
CA VAL A 460 6.74 11.82 10.50
C VAL A 460 5.36 11.43 11.01
N THR A 461 4.39 11.19 10.11
CA THR A 461 3.05 10.75 10.49
C THR A 461 2.95 9.26 10.84
N ARG A 462 4.07 8.53 10.82
CA ARG A 462 4.15 7.17 11.41
C ARG A 462 4.27 7.21 12.93
N ALA A 463 4.72 8.34 13.50
CA ALA A 463 4.90 8.49 14.93
C ALA A 463 3.58 8.75 15.68
N LYS A 464 3.38 8.03 16.79
CA LYS A 464 2.25 8.25 17.72
C LYS A 464 2.60 9.24 18.81
N SER A 465 3.65 9.00 19.56
CA SER A 465 3.96 9.74 20.78
C SER A 465 5.31 10.46 20.76
N LYS A 466 6.29 9.97 19.97
CA LYS A 466 7.64 10.55 19.92
C LYS A 466 8.20 10.58 18.50
N LEU A 467 8.78 11.72 18.14
CA LEU A 467 9.52 11.90 16.89
C LEU A 467 10.90 12.48 17.20
N VAL A 468 11.96 11.86 16.72
CA VAL A 468 13.31 12.41 16.78
C VAL A 468 13.79 12.67 15.36
N ILE A 469 14.11 13.92 15.07
CA ILE A 469 14.67 14.37 13.79
C ILE A 469 16.17 14.57 14.00
N VAL A 470 16.96 13.66 13.48
CA VAL A 470 18.42 13.73 13.53
C VAL A 470 18.91 14.62 12.41
N LYS A 471 19.70 15.64 12.76
CA LYS A 471 20.38 16.54 11.82
C LYS A 471 21.88 16.34 11.90
N LEU A 472 22.46 15.79 10.87
CA LEU A 472 23.92 15.73 10.70
C LEU A 472 24.44 17.03 10.05
N SER A 473 25.74 17.31 10.23
CA SER A 473 26.39 18.49 9.65
C SER A 473 26.73 18.28 8.17
N ASN A 474 25.70 18.27 7.30
CA ASN A 474 25.86 18.15 5.86
C ASN A 474 24.94 19.09 5.08
N TYR A 475 25.17 19.20 3.76
CA TYR A 475 24.44 20.11 2.88
C TYR A 475 22.93 19.82 2.87
N ASN A 476 22.53 18.54 2.71
CA ASN A 476 21.12 18.18 2.63
C ASN A 476 20.35 18.50 3.92
N ALA A 477 20.94 18.21 5.08
CA ALA A 477 20.35 18.53 6.37
C ALA A 477 20.20 20.04 6.58
N ASN A 478 21.15 20.86 6.09
CA ASN A 478 21.04 22.31 6.13
C ASN A 478 19.95 22.83 5.18
N CYS A 479 19.80 22.25 3.98
CA CYS A 479 18.68 22.54 3.07
C CYS A 479 17.34 22.22 3.71
N PHE A 480 17.22 21.04 4.34
CA PHE A 480 16.02 20.64 5.08
C PHE A 480 15.64 21.69 6.14
N GLN A 481 16.60 22.10 7.00
CA GLN A 481 16.35 23.07 8.06
C GLN A 481 15.89 24.43 7.49
N ALA A 482 16.57 24.92 6.46
CA ALA A 482 16.23 26.19 5.83
C ALA A 482 14.83 26.17 5.19
N ASN A 483 14.49 25.08 4.51
CA ASN A 483 13.17 24.93 3.87
C ASN A 483 12.06 24.70 4.90
N LEU A 484 12.29 23.93 5.96
CA LEU A 484 11.33 23.76 7.05
C LEU A 484 11.01 25.11 7.73
N ALA A 485 12.03 25.93 7.99
CA ALA A 485 11.85 27.27 8.56
C ALA A 485 10.98 28.16 7.65
N LYS A 486 11.23 28.15 6.33
CA LYS A 486 10.42 28.88 5.35
C LYS A 486 8.96 28.39 5.31
N ILE A 487 8.75 27.06 5.39
CA ILE A 487 7.40 26.47 5.38
C ILE A 487 6.62 26.92 6.62
N PHE A 488 7.21 26.85 7.81
CA PHE A 488 6.55 27.25 9.07
C PHE A 488 6.32 28.75 9.15
N ALA A 489 7.26 29.56 8.68
CA ALA A 489 7.15 31.02 8.64
C ALA A 489 5.93 31.52 7.82
N LYS A 490 5.45 30.75 6.84
CA LYS A 490 4.20 31.05 6.09
C LYS A 490 2.96 31.08 7.00
N SER A 491 3.04 30.49 8.19
CA SER A 491 1.97 30.49 9.21
C SER A 491 2.31 31.39 10.40
N GLY A 492 3.39 32.19 10.34
CA GLY A 492 3.88 32.98 11.47
C GLY A 492 4.46 32.15 12.62
N VAL A 493 4.79 30.87 12.37
CA VAL A 493 5.26 29.91 13.39
C VAL A 493 6.76 29.68 13.20
N SER A 494 7.52 29.74 14.27
CA SER A 494 8.94 29.37 14.25
C SER A 494 9.13 27.88 14.52
N ILE A 495 10.30 27.34 14.15
CA ILE A 495 10.63 25.95 14.46
C ILE A 495 10.58 25.69 15.98
N ASN A 496 11.03 26.68 16.79
CA ASN A 496 11.06 26.57 18.24
C ASN A 496 9.66 26.54 18.90
N ASP A 497 8.63 27.01 18.18
CA ASP A 497 7.25 26.94 18.68
C ASP A 497 6.65 25.53 18.52
N VAL A 498 7.34 24.62 17.83
CA VAL A 498 6.81 23.30 17.47
C VAL A 498 7.68 22.17 18.02
N LEU A 499 8.98 22.35 18.16
CA LEU A 499 9.91 21.30 18.56
C LEU A 499 11.06 21.85 19.45
N ILE A 500 11.69 20.93 20.18
CA ILE A 500 12.87 21.24 21.02
C ILE A 500 14.13 21.00 20.20
N GLN A 501 14.97 22.01 20.08
CA GLN A 501 16.32 21.86 19.51
C GLN A 501 17.32 21.43 20.61
N ARG A 502 18.14 20.43 20.30
CA ARG A 502 19.18 19.87 21.17
C ARG A 502 20.51 19.76 20.41
#